data_e8d5fb3045a4c1efed6ab166ef2a897e
#
_entry.id   e8d5fb3045a4c1efed6ab166ef2a897e
#
_cell.length_a   1.000
_cell.length_b   1.000
_cell.length_c   1.000
_cell.angle_alpha   90.00
_cell.angle_beta   90.00
_cell.angle_gamma   90.00
#
_symmetry.space_group_name_H-M   'P 1'
#
loop_
_entity.id
_entity.type
_entity.pdbx_description
1 polymer ?
#
loop_
_entity_poly.entity_id
_entity_poly.type
_entity_poly.pdbx_seq_one_letter_code
_entity_poly.pdbx_strand_id
1 'polypeptide(L)'
;GTGAFLDQMASLLQTDLTGLNELAEGAKTIYPIASRCGVFAKSDIQPILNQGGRKEDVAASIFQAVVDQTVAGLTQGRELKGKIVFLGGPLHFLMGLRQRFVETLNLDADHAVFPEDGDCFAAMGAALCSSDYGERSFDEVLDRLEKSVDSVGLVDTMPPLFDSQEEYDAFWKEL
;
A
#
# COMPACT_ATOMS: atom_id res chain seq x y z
N GLY A 1 3.74 0.53 2.00
CA GLY A 1 2.87 0.88 0.88
C GLY A 1 1.41 0.63 1.19
N THR A 2 0.54 0.82 0.20
CA THR A 2 -0.93 0.66 0.34
C THR A 2 -1.33 -0.74 0.85
N GLY A 3 -0.68 -1.80 0.35
CA GLY A 3 -0.93 -3.17 0.81
C GLY A 3 -0.71 -3.32 2.32
N ALA A 4 0.46 -2.92 2.81
CA ALA A 4 0.78 -3.00 4.25
C ALA A 4 -0.17 -2.15 5.13
N PHE A 5 -0.65 -1.01 4.62
CA PHE A 5 -1.68 -0.23 5.30
C PHE A 5 -3.00 -1.01 5.41
N LEU A 6 -3.44 -1.61 4.30
CA LEU A 6 -4.67 -2.41 4.28
C LEU A 6 -4.57 -3.65 5.18
N ASP A 7 -3.41 -4.35 5.20
CA ASP A 7 -3.15 -5.46 6.13
C ASP A 7 -3.29 -5.03 7.60
N GLN A 8 -2.74 -3.87 7.95
CA GLN A 8 -2.86 -3.33 9.30
C GLN A 8 -4.30 -2.98 9.66
N MET A 9 -5.07 -2.45 8.71
CA MET A 9 -6.49 -2.12 8.94
C MET A 9 -7.35 -3.38 9.03
N ALA A 10 -7.08 -4.39 8.21
CA ALA A 10 -7.74 -5.69 8.31
C ALA A 10 -7.50 -6.32 9.68
N SER A 11 -6.25 -6.30 10.17
CA SER A 11 -5.90 -6.80 11.50
C SER A 11 -6.62 -6.05 12.62
N LEU A 12 -6.82 -4.72 12.49
CA LEU A 12 -7.59 -3.92 13.45
C LEU A 12 -9.05 -4.35 13.52
N LEU A 13 -9.65 -4.76 12.40
CA LEU A 13 -11.00 -5.32 12.32
C LEU A 13 -11.06 -6.81 12.65
N GLN A 14 -9.93 -7.45 13.00
CA GLN A 14 -9.79 -8.88 13.30
C GLN A 14 -10.13 -9.77 12.08
N THR A 15 -9.65 -9.39 10.92
CA THR A 15 -9.82 -10.11 9.66
C THR A 15 -8.54 -10.01 8.80
N ASP A 16 -8.56 -10.62 7.63
CA ASP A 16 -7.55 -10.47 6.58
C ASP A 16 -8.04 -9.56 5.44
N LEU A 17 -7.26 -9.42 4.37
CA LEU A 17 -7.63 -8.59 3.21
C LEU A 17 -8.89 -9.09 2.51
N THR A 18 -9.10 -10.39 2.44
CA THR A 18 -10.28 -10.98 1.83
C THR A 18 -11.52 -10.63 2.64
N GLY A 19 -11.47 -10.86 3.95
CA GLY A 19 -12.56 -10.51 4.84
C GLY A 19 -12.80 -9.00 4.95
N LEU A 20 -11.76 -8.17 4.83
CA LEU A 20 -11.92 -6.71 4.73
C LEU A 20 -12.72 -6.32 3.48
N ASN A 21 -12.44 -6.99 2.34
CA ASN A 21 -13.18 -6.77 1.10
C ASN A 21 -14.64 -7.21 1.22
N GLU A 22 -14.89 -8.41 1.76
CA GLU A 22 -16.25 -8.92 1.99
C GLU A 22 -17.05 -8.03 2.94
N LEU A 23 -16.44 -7.54 4.02
CA LEU A 23 -17.09 -6.60 4.92
C LEU A 23 -17.50 -5.31 4.18
N ALA A 24 -16.62 -4.76 3.35
CA ALA A 24 -16.87 -3.51 2.65
C ALA A 24 -18.10 -3.57 1.71
N GLU A 25 -18.43 -4.74 1.16
CA GLU A 25 -19.59 -4.94 0.30
C GLU A 25 -20.91 -4.73 1.05
N GLY A 26 -20.94 -5.00 2.36
CA GLY A 26 -22.10 -4.81 3.23
C GLY A 26 -22.29 -3.40 3.80
N ALA A 27 -21.47 -2.45 3.40
CA ALA A 27 -21.47 -1.10 3.96
C ALA A 27 -22.72 -0.29 3.57
N LYS A 28 -23.16 0.53 4.52
CA LYS A 28 -24.30 1.45 4.33
C LYS A 28 -23.88 2.91 4.53
N THR A 29 -22.79 3.13 5.25
CA THR A 29 -22.30 4.46 5.64
C THR A 29 -20.79 4.53 5.46
N ILE A 30 -20.29 5.67 4.99
CA ILE A 30 -18.87 5.96 4.91
C ILE A 30 -18.53 7.01 5.97
N TYR A 31 -17.63 6.66 6.88
CA TYR A 31 -17.12 7.56 7.90
C TYR A 31 -15.91 8.34 7.37
N PRO A 32 -15.73 9.59 7.78
CA PRO A 32 -14.51 10.33 7.48
C PRO A 32 -13.34 9.73 8.28
N ILE A 33 -12.36 9.16 7.58
CA ILE A 33 -11.13 8.59 8.15
C ILE A 33 -9.94 9.32 7.55
N ALA A 34 -8.97 9.70 8.39
CA ALA A 34 -7.75 10.36 7.92
C ALA A 34 -7.00 9.48 6.92
N SER A 35 -6.78 10.01 5.72
CA SER A 35 -6.21 9.29 4.60
C SER A 35 -4.67 9.39 4.51
N ARG A 36 -4.04 10.37 5.17
CA ARG A 36 -2.62 10.67 4.99
C ARG A 36 -1.67 9.84 5.84
N CYS A 37 -2.14 9.27 6.93
CA CYS A 37 -1.27 8.55 7.89
C CYS A 37 -2.04 7.41 8.55
N GLY A 38 -1.46 6.20 8.52
CA GLY A 38 -2.06 5.02 9.14
C GLY A 38 -2.26 5.14 10.65
N VAL A 39 -1.45 5.96 11.35
CA VAL A 39 -1.63 6.23 12.78
C VAL A 39 -2.90 7.04 13.03
N PHE A 40 -3.11 8.11 12.28
CA PHE A 40 -4.33 8.92 12.39
C PHE A 40 -5.56 8.13 11.94
N ALA A 41 -5.46 7.33 10.89
CA ALA A 41 -6.55 6.43 10.49
C ALA A 41 -6.98 5.51 11.63
N LYS A 42 -6.04 4.91 12.38
CA LYS A 42 -6.35 4.09 13.56
C LYS A 42 -7.03 4.90 14.67
N SER A 43 -6.56 6.12 14.89
CA SER A 43 -7.13 7.02 15.89
C SER A 43 -8.57 7.43 15.56
N ASP A 44 -8.92 7.53 14.28
CA ASP A 44 -10.29 7.82 13.84
C ASP A 44 -11.19 6.58 13.91
N ILE A 45 -10.66 5.41 13.55
CA ILE A 45 -11.42 4.14 13.52
C ILE A 45 -11.78 3.67 14.93
N GLN A 46 -10.87 3.77 15.88
CA GLN A 46 -11.07 3.21 17.22
C GLN A 46 -12.31 3.79 17.94
N PRO A 47 -12.54 5.13 17.96
CA PRO A 47 -13.77 5.69 18.53
C PRO A 47 -15.04 5.21 17.81
N ILE A 48 -15.02 5.05 16.49
CA ILE A 48 -16.17 4.56 15.72
C ILE A 48 -16.55 3.16 16.18
N LEU A 49 -15.56 2.26 16.29
CA LEU A 49 -15.78 0.90 16.77
C LEU A 49 -16.26 0.86 18.22
N ASN A 50 -15.69 1.70 19.09
CA ASN A 50 -16.09 1.79 20.50
C ASN A 50 -17.52 2.30 20.68
N GLN A 51 -18.03 3.08 19.75
CA GLN A 51 -19.42 3.57 19.73
C GLN A 51 -20.40 2.58 19.06
N GLY A 52 -19.92 1.39 18.68
CA GLY A 52 -20.76 0.35 18.04
C GLY A 52 -20.90 0.55 16.54
N GLY A 53 -20.01 1.30 15.90
CA GLY A 53 -19.95 1.38 14.43
C GLY A 53 -19.80 0.01 13.81
N ARG A 54 -20.50 -0.23 12.71
CA ARG A 54 -20.48 -1.51 12.01
C ARG A 54 -19.13 -1.73 11.34
N LYS A 55 -18.59 -2.95 11.44
CA LYS A 55 -17.31 -3.29 10.80
C LYS A 55 -17.36 -3.12 9.27
N GLU A 56 -18.51 -3.37 8.66
CA GLU A 56 -18.77 -3.20 7.24
C GLU A 56 -18.58 -1.74 6.80
N ASP A 57 -19.17 -0.83 7.55
CA ASP A 57 -19.05 0.61 7.27
C ASP A 57 -17.62 1.12 7.48
N VAL A 58 -16.93 0.60 8.50
CA VAL A 58 -15.52 0.93 8.76
C VAL A 58 -14.63 0.38 7.63
N ALA A 59 -14.86 -0.85 7.16
CA ALA A 59 -14.09 -1.45 6.07
C ALA A 59 -14.19 -0.64 4.77
N ALA A 60 -15.40 -0.26 4.38
CA ALA A 60 -15.61 0.60 3.21
C ALA A 60 -15.00 2.01 3.41
N SER A 61 -15.04 2.53 4.64
CA SER A 61 -14.42 3.82 4.97
C SER A 61 -12.89 3.79 4.89
N ILE A 62 -12.27 2.66 5.23
CA ILE A 62 -10.83 2.43 5.02
C ILE A 62 -10.49 2.46 3.53
N PHE A 63 -11.27 1.79 2.68
CA PHE A 63 -11.10 1.86 1.23
C PHE A 63 -11.31 3.29 0.71
N GLN A 64 -12.32 4.00 1.22
CA GLN A 64 -12.52 5.41 0.87
C GLN A 64 -11.30 6.27 1.23
N ALA A 65 -10.70 6.09 2.39
CA ALA A 65 -9.49 6.82 2.77
C ALA A 65 -8.32 6.57 1.79
N VAL A 66 -8.15 5.32 1.31
CA VAL A 66 -7.15 5.01 0.27
C VAL A 66 -7.46 5.72 -1.04
N VAL A 67 -8.73 5.74 -1.45
CA VAL A 67 -9.17 6.45 -2.66
C VAL A 67 -8.87 7.93 -2.55
N ASP A 68 -9.30 8.57 -1.46
CA ASP A 68 -9.12 10.00 -1.24
C ASP A 68 -7.63 10.40 -1.25
N GLN A 69 -6.79 9.61 -0.59
CA GLN A 69 -5.35 9.82 -0.60
C GLN A 69 -4.75 9.68 -2.00
N THR A 70 -5.14 8.65 -2.73
CA THR A 70 -4.62 8.37 -4.07
C THR A 70 -5.05 9.44 -5.05
N VAL A 71 -6.32 9.80 -5.06
CA VAL A 71 -6.86 10.84 -5.94
C VAL A 71 -6.20 12.18 -5.63
N ALA A 72 -6.19 12.60 -4.36
CA ALA A 72 -5.59 13.88 -3.96
C ALA A 72 -4.08 13.94 -4.32
N GLY A 73 -3.35 12.85 -4.10
CA GLY A 73 -1.92 12.77 -4.39
C GLY A 73 -1.58 12.81 -5.88
N LEU A 74 -2.36 12.12 -6.70
CA LEU A 74 -2.11 12.03 -8.14
C LEU A 74 -2.66 13.22 -8.93
N THR A 75 -3.87 13.67 -8.60
CA THR A 75 -4.50 14.77 -9.34
C THR A 75 -3.94 16.15 -8.99
N GLN A 76 -3.55 16.33 -7.72
CA GLN A 76 -3.11 17.64 -7.22
C GLN A 76 -4.09 18.76 -7.58
N GLY A 77 -5.39 18.48 -7.48
CA GLY A 77 -6.46 19.41 -7.82
C GLY A 77 -6.82 19.53 -9.31
N ARG A 78 -6.19 18.72 -10.17
CA ARG A 78 -6.54 18.67 -11.60
C ARG A 78 -7.73 17.76 -11.84
N GLU A 79 -8.54 18.07 -12.80
CA GLU A 79 -9.64 17.21 -13.25
C GLU A 79 -9.10 15.99 -14.01
N LEU A 80 -9.57 14.81 -13.64
CA LEU A 80 -9.30 13.58 -14.39
C LEU A 80 -10.22 13.50 -15.62
N LYS A 81 -9.64 13.23 -16.78
CA LYS A 81 -10.36 13.13 -18.05
C LYS A 81 -10.02 11.86 -18.81
N GLY A 82 -11.00 11.36 -19.55
CA GLY A 82 -10.84 10.17 -20.38
C GLY A 82 -10.92 8.87 -19.60
N LYS A 83 -10.37 7.80 -20.19
CA LYS A 83 -10.37 6.47 -19.58
C LYS A 83 -9.31 6.39 -18.49
N ILE A 84 -9.70 5.88 -17.33
CA ILE A 84 -8.82 5.66 -16.19
C ILE A 84 -8.53 4.16 -16.11
N VAL A 85 -7.25 3.82 -16.21
CA VAL A 85 -6.77 2.43 -16.11
C VAL A 85 -6.29 2.20 -14.68
N PHE A 86 -6.85 1.20 -14.02
CA PHE A 86 -6.55 0.84 -12.64
C PHE A 86 -5.61 -0.35 -12.60
N LEU A 87 -4.40 -0.16 -12.06
CA LEU A 87 -3.32 -1.15 -12.04
C LEU A 87 -2.85 -1.42 -10.61
N GLY A 88 -2.22 -2.59 -10.42
CA GLY A 88 -1.59 -3.00 -9.17
C GLY A 88 -2.43 -4.00 -8.37
N GLY A 89 -1.75 -4.74 -7.50
CA GLY A 89 -2.35 -5.85 -6.74
C GLY A 89 -3.60 -5.48 -5.95
N PRO A 90 -3.61 -4.43 -5.11
CA PRO A 90 -4.81 -4.05 -4.37
C PRO A 90 -6.04 -3.81 -5.27
N LEU A 91 -5.84 -3.17 -6.41
CA LEU A 91 -6.92 -2.91 -7.38
C LEU A 91 -7.27 -4.13 -8.23
N HIS A 92 -6.38 -5.11 -8.31
CA HIS A 92 -6.67 -6.37 -8.98
C HIS A 92 -7.56 -7.28 -8.10
N PHE A 93 -7.26 -7.39 -6.81
CA PHE A 93 -7.89 -8.36 -5.91
C PHE A 93 -9.07 -7.80 -5.10
N LEU A 94 -9.11 -6.49 -4.80
CA LEU A 94 -10.09 -5.90 -3.88
C LEU A 94 -11.22 -5.19 -4.65
N MET A 95 -12.34 -5.89 -4.84
CA MET A 95 -13.49 -5.36 -5.56
C MET A 95 -14.14 -4.17 -4.85
N GLY A 96 -14.20 -4.20 -3.51
CA GLY A 96 -14.70 -3.07 -2.72
C GLY A 96 -13.87 -1.81 -2.90
N LEU A 97 -12.53 -1.94 -3.05
CA LEU A 97 -11.67 -0.81 -3.35
C LEU A 97 -11.93 -0.26 -4.76
N ARG A 98 -12.09 -1.13 -5.78
CA ARG A 98 -12.47 -0.71 -7.14
C ARG A 98 -13.76 0.09 -7.13
N GLN A 99 -14.77 -0.44 -6.45
CA GLN A 99 -16.08 0.21 -6.34
C GLN A 99 -15.97 1.61 -5.75
N ARG A 100 -15.19 1.77 -4.67
CA ARG A 100 -14.98 3.09 -4.06
C ARG A 100 -14.32 4.08 -5.03
N PHE A 101 -13.36 3.64 -5.86
CA PHE A 101 -12.78 4.49 -6.92
C PHE A 101 -13.82 4.90 -7.96
N VAL A 102 -14.58 3.93 -8.48
CA VAL A 102 -15.61 4.17 -9.50
C VAL A 102 -16.66 5.16 -9.00
N GLU A 103 -17.15 4.98 -7.78
CA GLU A 103 -18.15 5.87 -7.17
C GLU A 103 -17.58 7.26 -6.88
N THR A 104 -16.39 7.35 -6.31
CA THR A 104 -15.76 8.64 -5.96
C THR A 104 -15.45 9.48 -7.18
N LEU A 105 -15.01 8.85 -8.27
CA LEU A 105 -14.67 9.52 -9.52
C LEU A 105 -15.87 9.63 -10.48
N ASN A 106 -17.02 9.08 -10.09
CA ASN A 106 -18.24 9.03 -10.89
C ASN A 106 -18.00 8.47 -12.30
N LEU A 107 -17.30 7.32 -12.37
CA LEU A 107 -16.95 6.68 -13.63
C LEU A 107 -18.05 5.73 -14.07
N ASP A 108 -18.30 5.69 -15.36
CA ASP A 108 -19.10 4.65 -16.01
C ASP A 108 -18.22 3.47 -16.49
N ALA A 109 -18.84 2.45 -17.04
CA ALA A 109 -18.16 1.25 -17.51
C ALA A 109 -17.19 1.49 -18.69
N ASP A 110 -17.38 2.58 -19.45
CA ASP A 110 -16.52 2.92 -20.58
C ASP A 110 -15.26 3.67 -20.16
N HIS A 111 -15.31 4.31 -18.98
CA HIS A 111 -14.22 5.13 -18.44
C HIS A 111 -13.41 4.44 -17.34
N ALA A 112 -13.94 3.42 -16.68
CA ALA A 112 -13.22 2.63 -15.67
C ALA A 112 -12.67 1.34 -16.29
N VAL A 113 -11.34 1.25 -16.45
CA VAL A 113 -10.69 0.09 -17.09
C VAL A 113 -9.89 -0.70 -16.06
N PHE A 114 -10.26 -1.96 -15.85
CA PHE A 114 -9.57 -2.92 -14.98
C PHE A 114 -9.04 -4.08 -15.83
N PRO A 115 -7.78 -4.02 -16.30
CA PRO A 115 -7.18 -5.09 -17.09
C PRO A 115 -7.10 -6.40 -16.30
N GLU A 116 -7.20 -7.54 -17.00
CA GLU A 116 -7.14 -8.87 -16.40
C GLU A 116 -5.80 -9.10 -15.67
N ASP A 117 -4.68 -8.68 -16.26
CA ASP A 117 -3.33 -8.79 -15.69
C ASP A 117 -2.85 -7.48 -15.04
N GLY A 118 -3.76 -6.70 -14.47
CA GLY A 118 -3.47 -5.36 -13.97
C GLY A 118 -2.40 -5.31 -12.87
N ASP A 119 -2.21 -6.39 -12.12
CA ASP A 119 -1.17 -6.58 -11.11
C ASP A 119 0.22 -6.81 -11.71
N CYS A 120 0.31 -7.33 -12.93
CA CYS A 120 1.56 -7.65 -13.62
C CYS A 120 2.10 -6.52 -14.52
N PHE A 121 1.34 -5.45 -14.76
CA PHE A 121 1.70 -4.40 -15.73
C PHE A 121 3.06 -3.73 -15.45
N ALA A 122 3.44 -3.56 -14.19
CA ALA A 122 4.76 -3.01 -13.85
C ALA A 122 5.90 -3.95 -14.29
N ALA A 123 5.73 -5.26 -14.06
CA ALA A 123 6.71 -6.26 -14.49
C ALA A 123 6.76 -6.39 -16.02
N MET A 124 5.60 -6.35 -16.69
CA MET A 124 5.50 -6.35 -18.14
C MET A 124 6.20 -5.13 -18.76
N GLY A 125 5.97 -3.94 -18.17
CA GLY A 125 6.63 -2.71 -18.58
C GLY A 125 8.16 -2.80 -18.40
N ALA A 126 8.62 -3.31 -17.26
CA ALA A 126 10.04 -3.54 -17.03
C ALA A 126 10.66 -4.51 -18.04
N ALA A 127 9.95 -5.58 -18.37
CA ALA A 127 10.39 -6.55 -19.39
C ALA A 127 10.47 -5.93 -20.79
N LEU A 128 9.48 -5.11 -21.18
CA LEU A 128 9.48 -4.41 -22.45
C LEU A 128 10.62 -3.39 -22.58
N CYS A 129 10.95 -2.69 -21.47
CA CYS A 129 12.04 -1.72 -21.46
C CYS A 129 13.42 -2.36 -21.24
N SER A 130 13.50 -3.67 -20.96
CA SER A 130 14.78 -4.32 -20.63
C SER A 130 15.77 -4.33 -21.81
N SER A 131 15.28 -4.34 -23.06
CA SER A 131 16.09 -4.27 -24.27
C SER A 131 16.96 -3.01 -24.35
N ASP A 132 16.55 -1.92 -23.72
CA ASP A 132 17.27 -0.64 -23.75
C ASP A 132 18.52 -0.67 -22.85
N TYR A 133 18.62 -1.65 -21.94
CA TYR A 133 19.71 -1.77 -20.97
C TYR A 133 20.78 -2.82 -21.33
N GLY A 134 20.61 -3.53 -22.45
CA GLY A 134 21.51 -4.58 -22.94
C GLY A 134 21.41 -5.87 -22.10
N GLU A 135 22.07 -6.91 -22.62
CA GLU A 135 22.13 -8.20 -21.93
C GLU A 135 23.16 -8.18 -20.80
N ARG A 136 22.84 -8.87 -19.72
CA ARG A 136 23.73 -9.06 -18.55
C ARG A 136 23.67 -10.52 -18.14
N SER A 137 24.84 -11.05 -17.72
CA SER A 137 24.86 -12.37 -17.12
C SER A 137 24.25 -12.37 -15.73
N PHE A 138 23.81 -13.55 -15.26
CA PHE A 138 23.29 -13.72 -13.90
C PHE A 138 24.33 -13.30 -12.85
N ASP A 139 25.60 -13.66 -13.06
CA ASP A 139 26.70 -13.33 -12.14
C ASP A 139 26.95 -11.82 -12.04
N GLU A 140 26.83 -11.09 -13.17
CA GLU A 140 26.94 -9.62 -13.15
C GLU A 140 25.78 -8.97 -12.38
N VAL A 141 24.57 -9.52 -12.50
CA VAL A 141 23.40 -9.02 -11.74
C VAL A 141 23.58 -9.30 -10.25
N LEU A 142 24.03 -10.49 -9.90
CA LEU A 142 24.27 -10.88 -8.50
C LEU A 142 25.36 -10.00 -7.85
N ASP A 143 26.51 -9.81 -8.52
CA ASP A 143 27.60 -8.95 -8.04
C ASP A 143 27.13 -7.50 -7.81
N ARG A 144 26.27 -6.98 -8.68
CA ARG A 144 25.69 -5.65 -8.51
C ARG A 144 24.71 -5.56 -7.34
N LEU A 145 23.91 -6.59 -7.12
CA LEU A 145 23.00 -6.65 -5.98
C LEU A 145 23.78 -6.67 -4.66
N GLU A 146 24.81 -7.49 -4.56
CA GLU A 146 25.68 -7.57 -3.39
C GLU A 146 26.33 -6.22 -3.10
N LYS A 147 26.92 -5.58 -4.11
CA LYS A 147 27.53 -4.24 -3.98
C LYS A 147 26.53 -3.12 -3.68
N SER A 148 25.27 -3.27 -4.10
CA SER A 148 24.24 -2.26 -3.86
C SER A 148 23.76 -2.23 -2.41
N VAL A 149 23.87 -3.33 -1.69
CA VAL A 149 23.52 -3.40 -0.26
C VAL A 149 24.45 -2.51 0.56
N ASP A 150 25.73 -2.41 0.19
CA ASP A 150 26.72 -1.57 0.86
C ASP A 150 26.56 -0.07 0.53
N SER A 151 25.86 0.26 -0.56
CA SER A 151 25.73 1.65 -1.06
C SER A 151 24.43 2.36 -0.67
N VAL A 152 23.53 1.71 0.07
CA VAL A 152 22.19 2.27 0.42
C VAL A 152 22.25 3.30 1.56
N GLY A 153 23.43 3.60 2.10
CA GLY A 153 23.61 4.66 3.08
C GLY A 153 23.59 6.05 2.45
N LEU A 154 22.41 6.68 2.35
CA LEU A 154 22.27 8.12 2.03
C LEU A 154 22.77 9.04 3.16
N VAL A 155 23.14 8.47 4.28
CA VAL A 155 23.61 9.17 5.48
C VAL A 155 24.78 8.38 6.05
N ASP A 156 25.85 9.07 6.48
CA ASP A 156 26.93 8.43 7.23
C ASP A 156 26.33 7.68 8.42
N THR A 157 26.48 6.37 8.42
CA THR A 157 26.02 5.55 9.53
C THR A 157 26.92 5.79 10.74
N MET A 158 26.32 5.99 11.90
CA MET A 158 27.09 5.99 13.14
C MET A 158 27.78 4.62 13.32
N PRO A 159 28.97 4.59 13.94
CA PRO A 159 29.60 3.31 14.26
C PRO A 159 28.66 2.46 15.12
N PRO A 160 28.74 1.12 15.02
CA PRO A 160 27.94 0.24 15.85
C PRO A 160 28.18 0.56 17.33
N LEU A 161 27.18 0.33 18.15
CA LEU A 161 27.24 0.61 19.61
C LEU A 161 28.27 -0.29 20.31
N PHE A 162 28.53 -1.47 19.76
CA PHE A 162 29.49 -2.46 20.21
C PHE A 162 30.30 -2.98 19.03
N ASP A 163 31.60 -3.13 19.19
CA ASP A 163 32.50 -3.62 18.14
C ASP A 163 32.53 -5.17 18.07
N SER A 164 32.06 -5.84 19.11
CA SER A 164 32.02 -7.31 19.19
C SER A 164 30.85 -7.84 20.04
N GLN A 165 30.53 -9.13 19.86
CA GLN A 165 29.53 -9.81 20.69
C GLN A 165 30.00 -9.89 22.16
N GLU A 166 31.30 -10.00 22.40
CA GLU A 166 31.87 -10.06 23.75
C GLU A 166 31.66 -8.73 24.51
N GLU A 167 31.79 -7.61 23.83
CA GLU A 167 31.56 -6.27 24.40
C GLU A 167 30.06 -6.08 24.73
N TYR A 168 29.17 -6.55 23.84
CA TYR A 168 27.74 -6.55 24.09
C TYR A 168 27.39 -7.41 25.31
N ASP A 169 27.94 -8.62 25.42
CA ASP A 169 27.69 -9.54 26.53
C ASP A 169 28.29 -9.02 27.85
N ALA A 170 29.40 -8.29 27.80
CA ALA A 170 29.97 -7.63 28.97
C ALA A 170 29.08 -6.51 29.48
N PHE A 171 28.55 -5.67 28.60
CA PHE A 171 27.62 -4.62 28.94
C PHE A 171 26.37 -5.14 29.67
N TRP A 172 25.80 -6.27 29.22
CA TRP A 172 24.61 -6.87 29.86
C TRP A 172 24.90 -7.53 31.20
N LYS A 173 26.16 -7.86 31.51
CA LYS A 173 26.55 -8.42 32.81
C LYS A 173 26.78 -7.34 33.87
N GLU A 174 27.00 -6.09 33.46
CA GLU A 174 27.20 -4.96 34.37
C GLU A 174 25.90 -4.25 34.75
N LEU A 175 24.77 -4.54 34.05
CA LEU A 175 23.40 -4.10 34.34
C LEU A 175 22.70 -5.04 35.32
#